data_c5cc3a55b6202073255a6e103d53d007
#
_entry.id   c5cc3a55b6202073255a6e103d53d007
#
_cell.length_a   1.000
_cell.length_b   1.000
_cell.length_c   1.000
_cell.angle_alpha   90.00
_cell.angle_beta   90.00
_cell.angle_gamma   90.00
#
_symmetry.space_group_name_H-M   'P 1'
#
loop_
_entity.id
_entity.type
_entity.pdbx_description
1 polymer ?
#
loop_
_entity_poly.entity_id
_entity_poly.type
_entity_poly.pdbx_seq_one_letter_code
_entity_poly.pdbx_strand_id
1 'polypeptide(L)'
;MNNYIGSFARMEKKYILDRKTRTEFLARISEDIEFDSYPKSIINSIYFDTEDDKLIRRSLEKPYYKEKLRLRTYTGIVDNKTQAFAEIKKKVDGIVYKRRITGEYGPLKAWLSGEGTAPNGGQITKEIGYLPQFYGKMVPAMQIVYRRDSFVAQEDHELRITFDTDVIWRNWKLKEDGNAYGFRLIPEDTVLMEVKASGKTIPLWLIRAIEEFEILPSSVSKYGEAYRITKEAAGETVPGTKEKVRFNNYV
;
A
#
# COMPACT_ATOMS: atom_id res chain seq x y z
N MET A 1 -2.27 24.40 -14.34
CA MET A 1 -3.53 23.72 -14.70
C MET A 1 -3.54 22.35 -14.00
N ASN A 2 -4.40 22.17 -12.99
CA ASN A 2 -4.52 20.89 -12.29
C ASN A 2 -5.33 19.94 -13.19
N ASN A 3 -4.67 18.98 -13.82
CA ASN A 3 -5.35 17.89 -14.49
C ASN A 3 -6.08 17.04 -13.44
N TYR A 4 -7.36 17.23 -13.35
CA TYR A 4 -8.30 16.39 -12.63
C TYR A 4 -8.35 15.04 -13.39
N ILE A 5 -7.57 14.07 -12.93
CA ILE A 5 -7.70 12.70 -13.44
C ILE A 5 -8.97 12.16 -12.79
N GLY A 6 -10.03 12.07 -13.61
CA GLY A 6 -11.30 11.47 -13.22
C GLY A 6 -11.09 10.06 -12.65
N SER A 7 -12.00 9.60 -11.81
CA SER A 7 -11.96 8.26 -11.23
C SER A 7 -12.16 7.23 -12.35
N PHE A 8 -11.08 6.65 -12.84
CA PHE A 8 -11.16 5.47 -13.69
C PHE A 8 -11.35 4.24 -12.83
N ALA A 9 -12.30 3.38 -13.18
CA ALA A 9 -12.42 2.05 -12.62
C ALA A 9 -11.13 1.27 -12.98
N ARG A 10 -10.16 1.25 -12.08
CA ARG A 10 -8.91 0.50 -12.25
C ARG A 10 -9.06 -0.87 -11.62
N MET A 11 -8.78 -1.90 -12.38
CA MET A 11 -8.62 -3.25 -11.86
C MET A 11 -7.28 -3.34 -11.13
N GLU A 12 -7.30 -3.93 -9.93
CA GLU A 12 -6.13 -4.22 -9.12
C GLU A 12 -6.19 -5.70 -8.71
N LYS A 13 -5.28 -6.52 -9.24
CA LYS A 13 -5.10 -7.91 -8.83
C LYS A 13 -3.76 -8.08 -8.15
N LYS A 14 -3.72 -8.94 -7.12
CA LYS A 14 -2.52 -9.22 -6.36
C LYS A 14 -2.21 -10.70 -6.40
N TYR A 15 -0.93 -11.02 -6.34
CA TYR A 15 -0.43 -12.37 -6.41
C TYR A 15 0.75 -12.52 -5.45
N ILE A 16 1.02 -13.77 -5.07
CA ILE A 16 2.18 -14.16 -4.27
C ILE A 16 3.00 -15.14 -5.08
N LEU A 17 4.31 -14.91 -5.12
CA LEU A 17 5.28 -15.80 -5.75
C LEU A 17 6.60 -15.76 -4.98
N ASP A 18 7.49 -16.70 -5.24
CA ASP A 18 8.85 -16.67 -4.73
C ASP A 18 9.80 -15.89 -5.66
N ARG A 19 11.04 -15.67 -5.22
CA ARG A 19 12.04 -14.92 -5.98
C ARG A 19 12.47 -15.64 -7.26
N LYS A 20 12.51 -16.97 -7.28
CA LYS A 20 12.85 -17.76 -8.46
C LYS A 20 11.77 -17.61 -9.52
N THR A 21 10.52 -17.90 -9.15
CA THR A 21 9.34 -17.72 -10.02
C THR A 21 9.26 -16.30 -10.58
N ARG A 22 9.53 -15.27 -9.75
CA ARG A 22 9.59 -13.88 -10.22
C ARG A 22 10.62 -13.68 -11.31
N THR A 23 11.82 -14.24 -11.17
CA THR A 23 12.91 -14.09 -12.14
C THR A 23 12.54 -14.74 -13.48
N GLU A 24 12.02 -15.97 -13.44
CA GLU A 24 11.59 -16.72 -14.62
C GLU A 24 10.38 -16.04 -15.30
N PHE A 25 9.41 -15.58 -14.51
CA PHE A 25 8.26 -14.83 -14.99
C PHE A 25 8.66 -13.54 -15.71
N LEU A 26 9.56 -12.74 -15.12
CA LEU A 26 10.07 -11.51 -15.75
C LEU A 26 10.80 -11.79 -17.05
N ALA A 27 11.59 -12.87 -17.13
CA ALA A 27 12.24 -13.29 -18.38
C ALA A 27 11.21 -13.64 -19.46
N ARG A 28 10.11 -14.35 -19.06
CA ARG A 28 9.04 -14.76 -19.97
C ARG A 28 8.27 -13.60 -20.59
N ILE A 29 8.07 -12.51 -19.83
CA ILE A 29 7.29 -11.34 -20.28
C ILE A 29 8.18 -10.15 -20.69
N SER A 30 9.48 -10.35 -20.83
CA SER A 30 10.47 -9.26 -21.05
C SER A 30 10.22 -8.44 -22.32
N GLU A 31 9.66 -9.06 -23.36
CA GLU A 31 9.33 -8.39 -24.63
C GLU A 31 8.02 -7.57 -24.57
N ASP A 32 7.17 -7.83 -23.57
CA ASP A 32 5.87 -7.18 -23.41
C ASP A 32 5.91 -5.99 -22.42
N ILE A 33 7.00 -5.84 -21.65
CA ILE A 33 7.13 -4.83 -20.59
C ILE A 33 8.39 -3.99 -20.72
N GLU A 34 8.33 -2.80 -20.13
CA GLU A 34 9.49 -1.93 -19.94
C GLU A 34 9.52 -1.37 -18.51
N PHE A 35 10.64 -0.77 -18.11
CA PHE A 35 10.75 -0.11 -16.83
C PHE A 35 9.81 1.11 -16.74
N ASP A 36 9.09 1.22 -15.62
CA ASP A 36 8.34 2.44 -15.29
C ASP A 36 9.30 3.64 -15.08
N SER A 37 8.79 4.85 -15.11
CA SER A 37 9.55 6.10 -14.83
C SER A 37 10.33 6.06 -13.52
N TYR A 38 9.88 5.29 -12.55
CA TYR A 38 10.56 5.02 -11.27
C TYR A 38 10.70 3.51 -11.07
N PRO A 39 11.67 2.87 -11.78
CA PRO A 39 11.75 1.41 -11.87
C PRO A 39 12.05 0.73 -10.53
N LYS A 40 12.80 1.41 -9.66
CA LYS A 40 13.15 0.92 -8.32
C LYS A 40 12.85 1.99 -7.29
N SER A 41 12.17 1.62 -6.21
CA SER A 41 11.87 2.55 -5.13
C SER A 41 11.78 1.84 -3.78
N ILE A 42 12.13 2.57 -2.72
CA ILE A 42 11.79 2.19 -1.35
C ILE A 42 10.47 2.85 -1.03
N ILE A 43 9.46 2.05 -0.76
CA ILE A 43 8.15 2.56 -0.33
C ILE A 43 8.12 2.53 1.19
N ASN A 44 8.07 3.71 1.79
CA ASN A 44 7.95 3.87 3.23
C ASN A 44 6.62 4.57 3.55
N SER A 45 5.74 3.95 4.31
CA SER A 45 4.41 4.47 4.58
C SER A 45 4.05 4.33 6.05
N ILE A 46 3.72 5.43 6.72
CA ILE A 46 3.12 5.44 8.04
C ILE A 46 1.61 5.58 7.87
N TYR A 47 0.87 4.58 8.31
CA TYR A 47 -0.59 4.61 8.37
C TYR A 47 -1.03 5.34 9.64
N PHE A 48 -2.05 6.16 9.48
CA PHE A 48 -2.72 6.86 10.58
C PHE A 48 -4.07 6.21 10.83
N ASP A 49 -4.40 6.04 12.10
CA ASP A 49 -5.65 5.47 12.57
C ASP A 49 -6.07 6.15 13.88
N THR A 50 -7.22 5.83 14.40
CA THR A 50 -7.61 6.21 15.76
C THR A 50 -6.82 5.38 16.79
N GLU A 51 -6.79 5.81 18.06
CA GLU A 51 -6.11 5.09 19.14
C GLU A 51 -6.68 3.67 19.34
N ASP A 52 -7.94 3.45 18.96
CA ASP A 52 -8.65 2.16 19.01
C ASP A 52 -8.74 1.44 17.65
N ASP A 53 -7.88 1.81 16.66
CA ASP A 53 -7.74 1.13 15.37
C ASP A 53 -9.02 1.05 14.52
N LYS A 54 -9.91 2.05 14.56
CA LYS A 54 -11.23 2.03 13.87
C LYS A 54 -11.14 1.80 12.38
N LEU A 55 -10.20 2.49 11.67
CA LEU A 55 -10.11 2.43 10.21
C LEU A 55 -9.67 1.05 9.75
N ILE A 56 -8.65 0.47 10.41
CA ILE A 56 -8.15 -0.84 10.01
C ILE A 56 -9.12 -1.95 10.39
N ARG A 57 -9.69 -1.94 11.59
CA ARG A 57 -10.73 -2.90 12.01
C ARG A 57 -11.87 -2.91 11.00
N ARG A 58 -12.45 -1.73 10.72
CA ARG A 58 -13.50 -1.60 9.72
C ARG A 58 -13.05 -2.08 8.33
N SER A 59 -11.80 -1.78 7.93
CA SER A 59 -11.29 -2.24 6.63
C SER A 59 -11.19 -3.76 6.50
N LEU A 60 -10.97 -4.49 7.60
CA LEU A 60 -10.88 -5.95 7.64
C LEU A 60 -12.25 -6.64 7.51
N GLU A 61 -13.31 -6.01 7.98
CA GLU A 61 -14.70 -6.48 7.87
C GLU A 61 -15.24 -6.44 6.43
N LYS A 62 -14.45 -5.89 5.47
CA LYS A 62 -14.82 -5.73 4.05
C LYS A 62 -16.15 -5.00 3.83
N PRO A 63 -16.40 -3.86 4.49
CA PRO A 63 -17.65 -3.13 4.38
C PRO A 63 -17.82 -2.50 3.00
N TYR A 64 -19.05 -2.04 2.71
CA TYR A 64 -19.38 -1.25 1.53
C TYR A 64 -18.47 -0.01 1.37
N TYR A 65 -18.21 0.70 2.49
CA TYR A 65 -17.31 1.88 2.54
C TYR A 65 -16.17 1.68 3.51
N LYS A 66 -14.96 1.94 3.05
CA LYS A 66 -13.75 1.97 3.89
C LYS A 66 -12.73 2.95 3.39
N GLU A 67 -11.91 3.44 4.31
CA GLU A 67 -10.83 4.36 3.99
C GLU A 67 -9.55 4.04 4.77
N LYS A 68 -8.43 4.55 4.26
CA LYS A 68 -7.11 4.47 4.89
C LYS A 68 -6.39 5.78 4.67
N LEU A 69 -5.75 6.28 5.71
CA LEU A 69 -4.91 7.47 5.68
C LEU A 69 -3.46 7.06 5.89
N ARG A 70 -2.55 7.62 5.09
CA ARG A 70 -1.11 7.37 5.28
C ARG A 70 -0.26 8.55 4.84
N LEU A 71 0.89 8.68 5.48
CA LEU A 71 1.99 9.53 5.05
C LEU A 71 3.04 8.64 4.37
N ARG A 72 3.42 8.96 3.11
CA ARG A 72 4.34 8.15 2.32
C ARG A 72 5.57 8.94 1.92
N THR A 73 6.74 8.30 2.02
CA THR A 73 7.99 8.72 1.39
C THR A 73 8.51 7.63 0.44
N TYR A 74 9.49 7.99 -0.40
CA TYR A 74 10.13 7.09 -1.33
C TYR A 74 11.62 6.89 -0.98
N THR A 75 11.93 6.96 0.30
CA THR A 75 13.26 6.75 0.87
C THR A 75 13.20 5.99 2.19
N GLY A 76 14.29 5.31 2.54
CA GLY A 76 14.45 4.64 3.83
C GLY A 76 14.94 5.56 4.94
N ILE A 77 15.59 6.69 4.60
CA ILE A 77 16.07 7.69 5.55
C ILE A 77 15.18 8.92 5.41
N VAL A 78 14.60 9.34 6.51
CA VAL A 78 13.56 10.39 6.53
C VAL A 78 13.93 11.45 7.57
N ASP A 79 13.97 12.70 7.12
CA ASP A 79 14.06 13.89 7.95
C ASP A 79 12.82 14.78 7.77
N ASN A 80 12.75 15.90 8.51
CA ASN A 80 11.60 16.81 8.45
C ASN A 80 11.37 17.44 7.07
N LYS A 81 12.41 17.59 6.24
CA LYS A 81 12.36 18.21 4.91
C LYS A 81 12.18 17.18 3.79
N THR A 82 12.25 15.89 4.10
CA THR A 82 12.03 14.82 3.12
C THR A 82 10.68 15.02 2.42
N GLN A 83 10.66 14.95 1.09
CA GLN A 83 9.40 15.00 0.34
C GLN A 83 8.49 13.85 0.75
N ALA A 84 7.27 14.18 1.09
CA ALA A 84 6.25 13.24 1.54
C ALA A 84 4.89 13.51 0.90
N PHE A 85 4.04 12.48 0.95
CA PHE A 85 2.71 12.47 0.38
C PHE A 85 1.69 12.04 1.43
N ALA A 86 0.80 12.95 1.84
CA ALA A 86 -0.37 12.57 2.62
C ALA A 86 -1.43 12.02 1.66
N GLU A 87 -1.76 10.75 1.81
CA GLU A 87 -2.63 10.01 0.89
C GLU A 87 -3.85 9.45 1.62
N ILE A 88 -5.04 9.74 1.09
CA ILE A 88 -6.28 9.07 1.47
C ILE A 88 -6.71 8.11 0.36
N LYS A 89 -7.00 6.86 0.72
CA LYS A 89 -7.57 5.84 -0.14
C LYS A 89 -8.95 5.47 0.39
N LYS A 90 -9.99 5.78 -0.37
CA LYS A 90 -11.38 5.41 -0.11
C LYS A 90 -11.78 4.27 -1.03
N LYS A 91 -12.56 3.33 -0.54
CA LYS A 91 -13.18 2.28 -1.36
C LYS A 91 -14.69 2.29 -1.07
N VAL A 92 -15.48 2.48 -2.12
CA VAL A 92 -16.95 2.52 -2.07
C VAL A 92 -17.46 1.53 -3.10
N ASP A 93 -18.20 0.53 -2.71
CA ASP A 93 -18.76 -0.48 -3.64
C ASP A 93 -17.74 -1.04 -4.64
N GLY A 94 -16.58 -1.44 -4.14
CA GLY A 94 -15.51 -1.95 -4.99
C GLY A 94 -14.66 -0.88 -5.69
N ILE A 95 -15.16 0.33 -5.92
CA ILE A 95 -14.47 1.42 -6.61
C ILE A 95 -13.47 2.09 -5.67
N VAL A 96 -12.24 2.28 -6.14
CA VAL A 96 -11.16 2.89 -5.36
C VAL A 96 -10.91 4.33 -5.78
N TYR A 97 -10.98 5.23 -4.83
CA TYR A 97 -10.62 6.63 -4.95
C TYR A 97 -9.32 6.88 -4.18
N LYS A 98 -8.31 7.41 -4.85
CA LYS A 98 -7.05 7.79 -4.22
C LYS A 98 -6.78 9.27 -4.47
N ARG A 99 -6.53 10.01 -3.39
CA ARG A 99 -6.15 11.42 -3.45
C ARG A 99 -4.92 11.67 -2.61
N ARG A 100 -4.08 12.62 -3.00
CA ARG A 100 -2.87 12.95 -2.27
C ARG A 100 -2.55 14.43 -2.34
N ILE A 101 -1.87 14.90 -1.31
CA ILE A 101 -1.15 16.18 -1.31
C ILE A 101 0.32 15.91 -1.10
N THR A 102 1.15 16.80 -1.63
CA THR A 102 2.61 16.74 -1.50
C THR A 102 3.08 17.83 -0.56
N GLY A 103 4.09 17.54 0.24
CA GLY A 103 4.72 18.50 1.15
C GLY A 103 5.96 17.91 1.82
N GLU A 104 6.49 18.60 2.81
CA GLU A 104 7.57 18.10 3.65
C GLU A 104 7.04 17.13 4.71
N TYR A 105 7.83 16.13 5.05
CA TYR A 105 7.46 15.07 5.98
C TYR A 105 7.07 15.59 7.37
N GLY A 106 7.93 16.45 7.98
CA GLY A 106 7.67 16.97 9.33
C GLY A 106 6.34 17.73 9.43
N PRO A 107 6.11 18.77 8.63
CA PRO A 107 4.84 19.50 8.61
C PRO A 107 3.62 18.64 8.32
N LEU A 108 3.69 17.74 7.33
CA LEU A 108 2.58 16.83 7.03
C LEU A 108 2.29 15.86 8.16
N LYS A 109 3.32 15.30 8.79
CA LYS A 109 3.18 14.41 9.94
C LYS A 109 2.53 15.10 11.13
N ALA A 110 3.02 16.31 11.48
CA ALA A 110 2.45 17.10 12.55
C ALA A 110 0.96 17.42 12.29
N TRP A 111 0.63 17.86 11.08
CA TRP A 111 -0.77 18.10 10.71
C TRP A 111 -1.65 16.86 10.83
N LEU A 112 -1.21 15.72 10.30
CA LEU A 112 -1.97 14.45 10.37
C LEU A 112 -2.14 13.94 11.80
N SER A 113 -1.23 14.29 12.70
CA SER A 113 -1.31 13.98 14.14
C SER A 113 -2.15 15.00 14.94
N GLY A 114 -2.65 16.06 14.30
CA GLY A 114 -3.39 17.14 14.96
C GLY A 114 -2.50 18.15 15.72
N GLU A 115 -1.19 18.16 15.47
CA GLU A 115 -0.19 19.00 16.16
C GLU A 115 0.30 20.16 15.29
N GLY A 116 -0.13 20.24 14.03
CA GLY A 116 0.33 21.22 13.06
C GLY A 116 -0.80 21.86 12.26
N THR A 117 -0.45 22.87 11.45
CA THR A 117 -1.39 23.55 10.55
C THR A 117 -1.61 22.76 9.26
N ALA A 118 -2.84 22.79 8.75
CA ALA A 118 -3.17 22.19 7.48
C ALA A 118 -2.38 22.86 6.33
N PRO A 119 -1.80 22.07 5.41
CA PRO A 119 -1.15 22.64 4.24
C PRO A 119 -2.18 23.29 3.30
N ASN A 120 -1.74 24.25 2.51
CA ASN A 120 -2.56 24.86 1.45
C ASN A 120 -2.79 23.84 0.33
N GLY A 121 -3.87 23.05 0.40
CA GLY A 121 -4.11 21.92 -0.51
C GLY A 121 -5.54 21.83 -1.05
N GLY A 122 -6.33 22.86 -0.90
CA GLY A 122 -7.68 22.95 -1.45
C GLY A 122 -8.61 21.83 -0.92
N GLN A 123 -9.38 21.20 -1.82
CA GLN A 123 -10.38 20.20 -1.47
C GLN A 123 -9.78 18.95 -0.81
N ILE A 124 -8.63 18.47 -1.27
CA ILE A 124 -8.00 17.25 -0.72
C ILE A 124 -7.58 17.44 0.73
N THR A 125 -7.03 18.63 1.06
CA THR A 125 -6.70 18.99 2.45
C THR A 125 -7.95 18.97 3.33
N LYS A 126 -9.06 19.53 2.85
CA LYS A 126 -10.35 19.50 3.57
C LYS A 126 -10.85 18.07 3.78
N GLU A 127 -10.76 17.21 2.75
CA GLU A 127 -11.17 15.81 2.84
C GLU A 127 -10.35 15.00 3.86
N ILE A 128 -9.02 15.20 3.90
CA ILE A 128 -8.16 14.57 4.89
C ILE A 128 -8.43 15.16 6.28
N GLY A 129 -8.54 16.48 6.39
CA GLY A 129 -8.83 17.18 7.64
C GLY A 129 -10.20 16.88 8.24
N TYR A 130 -11.12 16.32 7.47
CA TYR A 130 -12.41 15.84 7.96
C TYR A 130 -12.31 14.54 8.77
N LEU A 131 -11.29 13.70 8.52
CA LEU A 131 -11.14 12.41 9.21
C LEU A 131 -11.07 12.55 10.74
N PRO A 132 -10.26 13.46 11.33
CA PRO A 132 -10.24 13.63 12.76
C PRO A 132 -11.58 14.11 13.34
N GLN A 133 -12.37 14.88 12.56
CA GLN A 133 -13.69 15.36 13.00
C GLN A 133 -14.70 14.20 13.05
N PHE A 134 -14.59 13.26 12.12
CA PHE A 134 -15.52 12.13 12.01
C PHE A 134 -15.13 10.94 12.89
N TYR A 135 -13.85 10.55 12.93
CA TYR A 135 -13.37 9.37 13.66
C TYR A 135 -12.80 9.67 15.04
N GLY A 136 -12.43 10.93 15.31
CA GLY A 136 -11.66 11.33 16.47
C GLY A 136 -10.17 11.48 16.15
N LYS A 137 -9.36 11.72 17.19
CA LYS A 137 -7.93 11.96 17.05
C LYS A 137 -7.24 10.88 16.24
N MET A 138 -6.47 11.29 15.22
CA MET A 138 -5.65 10.40 14.40
C MET A 138 -4.23 10.32 14.96
N VAL A 139 -3.68 9.11 15.03
CA VAL A 139 -2.31 8.87 15.50
C VAL A 139 -1.56 7.99 14.50
N PRO A 140 -0.21 8.10 14.42
CA PRO A 140 0.59 7.13 13.69
C PRO A 140 0.41 5.73 14.30
N ALA A 141 -0.13 4.79 13.53
CA ALA A 141 -0.51 3.46 14.01
C ALA A 141 0.43 2.35 13.52
N MET A 142 0.89 2.42 12.26
CA MET A 142 1.68 1.35 11.65
C MET A 142 2.58 1.91 10.55
N GLN A 143 3.86 1.55 10.58
CA GLN A 143 4.77 1.76 9.46
C GLN A 143 4.93 0.48 8.66
N ILE A 144 4.87 0.60 7.34
CA ILE A 144 5.15 -0.49 6.39
C ILE A 144 6.18 0.03 5.39
N VAL A 145 7.30 -0.70 5.28
CA VAL A 145 8.38 -0.39 4.33
C VAL A 145 8.66 -1.60 3.46
N TYR A 146 8.97 -1.38 2.18
CA TYR A 146 9.32 -2.43 1.24
C TYR A 146 10.07 -1.88 0.04
N ARG A 147 10.82 -2.75 -0.65
CA ARG A 147 11.41 -2.46 -1.95
C ARG A 147 10.38 -2.76 -3.03
N ARG A 148 10.36 -1.93 -4.07
CA ARG A 148 9.45 -2.09 -5.21
C ARG A 148 10.22 -1.99 -6.50
N ASP A 149 10.03 -2.99 -7.37
CA ASP A 149 10.33 -2.90 -8.79
C ASP A 149 9.04 -2.64 -9.56
N SER A 150 9.07 -1.73 -10.54
CA SER A 150 7.89 -1.25 -11.26
C SER A 150 8.11 -1.30 -12.77
N PHE A 151 7.14 -1.90 -13.47
CA PHE A 151 7.12 -2.06 -14.91
C PHE A 151 5.78 -1.59 -15.48
N VAL A 152 5.80 -1.15 -16.73
CA VAL A 152 4.61 -0.86 -17.53
C VAL A 152 4.62 -1.75 -18.77
N ALA A 153 3.44 -2.03 -19.34
CA ALA A 153 3.40 -2.72 -20.61
C ALA A 153 3.82 -1.79 -21.74
N GLN A 154 4.56 -2.31 -22.74
CA GLN A 154 5.05 -1.50 -23.87
C GLN A 154 3.92 -0.92 -24.71
N GLU A 155 2.86 -1.69 -24.95
CA GLU A 155 1.72 -1.24 -25.77
C GLU A 155 0.65 -0.47 -24.98
N ASP A 156 0.62 -0.62 -23.63
CA ASP A 156 -0.38 0.04 -22.75
C ASP A 156 0.29 0.49 -21.43
N HIS A 157 0.81 1.70 -21.40
CA HIS A 157 1.44 2.29 -20.22
C HIS A 157 0.49 2.46 -19.00
N GLU A 158 -0.81 2.26 -19.17
CA GLU A 158 -1.77 2.20 -18.08
C GLU A 158 -1.79 0.83 -17.38
N LEU A 159 -1.27 -0.23 -18.05
CA LEU A 159 -1.01 -1.51 -17.43
C LEU A 159 0.31 -1.46 -16.68
N ARG A 160 0.24 -1.56 -15.37
CA ARG A 160 1.42 -1.54 -14.48
C ARG A 160 1.54 -2.84 -13.71
N ILE A 161 2.75 -3.38 -13.66
CA ILE A 161 3.11 -4.56 -12.88
C ILE A 161 4.17 -4.15 -11.86
N THR A 162 3.93 -4.41 -10.58
CA THR A 162 4.89 -4.10 -9.52
C THR A 162 5.20 -5.32 -8.68
N PHE A 163 6.47 -5.43 -8.25
CA PHE A 163 6.95 -6.51 -7.39
C PHE A 163 7.48 -5.90 -6.10
N ASP A 164 6.85 -6.26 -4.98
CA ASP A 164 7.23 -5.79 -3.65
C ASP A 164 7.98 -6.89 -2.90
N THR A 165 9.17 -6.58 -2.42
CA THR A 165 10.06 -7.47 -1.67
C THR A 165 10.50 -6.84 -0.35
N ASP A 166 11.11 -7.62 0.52
CA ASP A 166 11.70 -7.15 1.78
C ASP A 166 10.73 -6.31 2.62
N VAL A 167 9.48 -6.80 2.74
CA VAL A 167 8.44 -6.07 3.45
C VAL A 167 8.69 -6.16 4.95
N ILE A 168 8.89 -5.00 5.58
CA ILE A 168 9.03 -4.87 7.04
C ILE A 168 7.94 -3.98 7.61
N TRP A 169 7.70 -4.12 8.91
CA TRP A 169 6.70 -3.34 9.63
C TRP A 169 7.13 -3.03 11.05
N ARG A 170 6.56 -1.96 11.62
CA ARG A 170 6.61 -1.63 13.04
C ARG A 170 5.43 -0.77 13.46
N ASN A 171 5.08 -0.82 14.76
CA ASN A 171 4.04 0.01 15.38
C ASN A 171 4.53 0.81 16.60
N TRP A 172 5.84 0.89 16.78
CA TRP A 172 6.49 1.62 17.88
C TRP A 172 7.40 2.71 17.35
N LYS A 173 7.70 3.73 18.18
CA LYS A 173 8.56 4.88 17.84
C LYS A 173 8.15 5.63 16.55
N LEU A 174 6.87 5.58 16.20
CA LEU A 174 6.37 6.23 14.97
C LEU A 174 6.27 7.75 15.12
N LYS A 175 6.23 8.24 16.37
CA LYS A 175 6.23 9.68 16.67
C LYS A 175 7.63 10.26 16.58
N GLU A 176 8.66 9.50 16.92
CA GLU A 176 10.04 9.96 17.00
C GLU A 176 10.67 10.08 15.63
N ASP A 177 10.55 9.04 14.78
CA ASP A 177 11.18 9.02 13.48
C ASP A 177 10.34 8.33 12.40
N GLY A 178 10.74 8.52 11.13
CA GLY A 178 10.14 7.87 9.96
C GLY A 178 11.08 6.88 9.26
N ASN A 179 12.24 6.58 9.85
CA ASN A 179 13.27 5.73 9.23
C ASN A 179 12.80 4.28 9.03
N ALA A 180 13.36 3.63 8.03
CA ALA A 180 12.99 2.29 7.61
C ALA A 180 13.69 1.22 8.45
N TYR A 181 13.04 0.75 9.50
CA TYR A 181 13.44 -0.42 10.28
C TYR A 181 12.21 -1.11 10.88
N GLY A 182 12.35 -2.37 11.27
CA GLY A 182 11.23 -3.12 11.85
C GLY A 182 11.41 -4.62 11.70
N PHE A 183 10.33 -5.36 11.94
CA PHE A 183 10.28 -6.81 11.77
C PHE A 183 9.85 -7.19 10.36
N ARG A 184 10.30 -8.33 9.85
CA ARG A 184 9.80 -8.87 8.58
C ARG A 184 8.30 -9.16 8.68
N LEU A 185 7.57 -8.72 7.65
CA LEU A 185 6.13 -8.97 7.53
C LEU A 185 5.84 -10.27 6.78
N ILE A 186 6.67 -10.60 5.81
CA ILE A 186 6.56 -11.79 4.95
C ILE A 186 7.93 -12.48 4.90
N PRO A 187 7.98 -13.81 4.61
CA PRO A 187 9.24 -14.53 4.42
C PRO A 187 10.16 -13.85 3.39
N GLU A 188 11.47 -14.06 3.53
CA GLU A 188 12.48 -13.39 2.70
C GLU A 188 12.35 -13.70 1.22
N ASP A 189 11.98 -14.94 0.90
CA ASP A 189 11.81 -15.42 -0.48
C ASP A 189 10.48 -15.01 -1.11
N THR A 190 9.56 -14.42 -0.32
CA THR A 190 8.24 -14.04 -0.81
C THR A 190 8.27 -12.71 -1.57
N VAL A 191 7.61 -12.68 -2.71
CA VAL A 191 7.38 -11.51 -3.55
C VAL A 191 5.88 -11.27 -3.68
N LEU A 192 5.44 -10.03 -3.47
CA LEU A 192 4.07 -9.63 -3.70
C LEU A 192 3.97 -8.90 -5.04
N MET A 193 3.37 -9.55 -6.03
CA MET A 193 3.10 -8.94 -7.34
C MET A 193 1.73 -8.25 -7.32
N GLU A 194 1.65 -7.06 -7.90
CA GLU A 194 0.40 -6.31 -8.09
C GLU A 194 0.29 -5.88 -9.55
N VAL A 195 -0.79 -6.27 -10.18
CA VAL A 195 -1.16 -5.88 -11.56
C VAL A 195 -2.27 -4.85 -11.49
N LYS A 196 -2.05 -3.71 -12.11
CA LYS A 196 -3.03 -2.62 -12.26
C LYS A 196 -3.27 -2.34 -13.73
N ALA A 197 -4.54 -2.33 -14.13
CA ALA A 197 -4.94 -2.01 -15.50
C ALA A 197 -6.03 -0.93 -15.51
N SER A 198 -5.99 -0.05 -16.51
CA SER A 198 -7.10 0.83 -16.82
C SER A 198 -8.16 0.00 -17.56
N GLY A 199 -9.33 -0.14 -16.97
CA GLY A 199 -10.38 -0.99 -17.52
C GLY A 199 -10.61 -2.28 -16.75
N LYS A 200 -11.34 -3.23 -17.35
CA LYS A 200 -11.80 -4.45 -16.67
C LYS A 200 -11.00 -5.70 -17.01
N THR A 201 -10.07 -5.63 -17.95
CA THR A 201 -9.38 -6.80 -18.48
C THR A 201 -7.86 -6.69 -18.35
N ILE A 202 -7.23 -7.84 -18.13
CA ILE A 202 -5.77 -8.03 -18.22
C ILE A 202 -5.48 -8.58 -19.62
N PRO A 203 -4.43 -8.13 -20.32
CA PRO A 203 -4.03 -8.67 -21.62
C PRO A 203 -3.80 -10.17 -21.57
N LEU A 204 -4.11 -10.84 -22.68
CA LEU A 204 -4.05 -12.30 -22.77
C LEU A 204 -2.62 -12.86 -22.57
N TRP A 205 -1.59 -12.13 -23.04
CA TRP A 205 -0.20 -12.51 -22.82
C TRP A 205 0.15 -12.58 -21.32
N LEU A 206 -0.35 -11.64 -20.53
CA LEU A 206 -0.09 -11.62 -19.08
C LEU A 206 -0.89 -12.71 -18.36
N ILE A 207 -2.14 -12.98 -18.79
CA ILE A 207 -2.94 -14.07 -18.22
C ILE A 207 -2.23 -15.41 -18.48
N ARG A 208 -1.78 -15.66 -19.72
CA ARG A 208 -1.05 -16.89 -20.09
C ARG A 208 0.23 -17.05 -19.27
N ALA A 209 1.01 -15.98 -19.08
CA ALA A 209 2.21 -16.04 -18.25
C ALA A 209 1.88 -16.34 -16.79
N ILE A 210 0.84 -15.73 -16.21
CA ILE A 210 0.40 -16.00 -14.84
C ILE A 210 -0.03 -17.48 -14.68
N GLU A 211 -0.73 -18.05 -15.66
CA GLU A 211 -1.17 -19.45 -15.67
C GLU A 211 0.02 -20.41 -15.87
N GLU A 212 0.93 -20.10 -16.79
CA GLU A 212 2.13 -20.91 -17.07
C GLU A 212 3.01 -21.12 -15.82
N PHE A 213 3.12 -20.11 -14.96
CA PHE A 213 3.88 -20.17 -13.72
C PHE A 213 3.01 -20.52 -12.49
N GLU A 214 1.75 -20.92 -12.69
CA GLU A 214 0.79 -21.27 -11.62
C GLU A 214 0.69 -20.20 -10.51
N ILE A 215 0.84 -18.91 -10.87
CA ILE A 215 0.85 -17.81 -9.92
C ILE A 215 -0.56 -17.56 -9.37
N LEU A 216 -0.75 -17.83 -8.08
CA LEU A 216 -2.05 -17.77 -7.44
C LEU A 216 -2.45 -16.35 -7.01
N PRO A 217 -3.73 -15.97 -7.20
CA PRO A 217 -4.23 -14.69 -6.76
C PRO A 217 -4.27 -14.60 -5.23
N SER A 218 -4.02 -13.38 -4.73
CA SER A 218 -4.00 -13.08 -3.29
C SER A 218 -4.80 -11.84 -2.94
N SER A 219 -5.32 -11.80 -1.73
CA SER A 219 -6.01 -10.63 -1.17
C SER A 219 -5.19 -9.90 -0.09
N VAL A 220 -3.89 -10.16 -0.01
CA VAL A 220 -3.02 -9.64 1.06
C VAL A 220 -3.05 -8.11 1.12
N SER A 221 -3.31 -7.60 2.32
CA SER A 221 -3.15 -6.20 2.69
C SER A 221 -1.98 -6.09 3.66
N LYS A 222 -0.84 -5.49 3.24
CA LYS A 222 0.33 -5.33 4.10
C LYS A 222 -0.01 -4.73 5.48
N TYR A 223 -0.81 -3.66 5.51
CA TYR A 223 -1.26 -3.06 6.77
C TYR A 223 -2.20 -4.00 7.56
N GLY A 224 -3.12 -4.67 6.88
CA GLY A 224 -4.02 -5.63 7.54
C GLY A 224 -3.27 -6.82 8.14
N GLU A 225 -2.23 -7.31 7.46
CA GLU A 225 -1.42 -8.42 7.95
C GLU A 225 -0.56 -8.00 9.15
N ALA A 226 0.13 -6.86 9.08
CA ALA A 226 0.88 -6.31 10.21
C ALA A 226 -0.02 -6.09 11.44
N TYR A 227 -1.23 -5.60 11.23
CA TYR A 227 -2.22 -5.42 12.30
C TYR A 227 -2.61 -6.77 12.94
N ARG A 228 -2.90 -7.81 12.12
CA ARG A 228 -3.22 -9.14 12.65
C ARG A 228 -2.10 -9.72 13.50
N ILE A 229 -0.86 -9.66 12.99
CA ILE A 229 0.33 -10.13 13.73
C ILE A 229 0.45 -9.41 15.08
N THR A 230 0.24 -8.09 15.10
CA THR A 230 0.28 -7.30 16.34
C THR A 230 -0.76 -7.77 17.34
N LYS A 231 -2.00 -7.99 16.90
CA LYS A 231 -3.10 -8.40 17.76
C LYS A 231 -2.96 -9.86 18.23
N GLU A 232 -2.56 -10.77 17.35
CA GLU A 232 -2.28 -12.16 17.71
C GLU A 232 -1.15 -12.27 18.76
N ALA A 233 -0.11 -11.45 18.66
CA ALA A 233 0.96 -11.38 19.65
C ALA A 233 0.48 -10.86 21.01
N ALA A 234 -0.56 -10.03 21.03
CA ALA A 234 -1.22 -9.54 22.24
C ALA A 234 -2.31 -10.49 22.79
N GLY A 235 -2.53 -11.65 22.16
CA GLY A 235 -3.58 -12.61 22.53
C GLY A 235 -5.00 -12.18 22.14
N GLU A 236 -5.14 -11.17 21.26
CA GLU A 236 -6.42 -10.65 20.81
C GLU A 236 -6.89 -11.35 19.53
N THR A 237 -8.22 -11.59 19.42
CA THR A 237 -8.83 -12.11 18.18
C THR A 237 -9.17 -10.97 17.22
N VAL A 238 -8.77 -11.08 15.96
CA VAL A 238 -9.06 -10.07 14.92
C VAL A 238 -10.30 -10.48 14.13
N PRO A 239 -11.33 -9.61 13.98
CA PRO A 239 -12.52 -9.91 13.18
C PRO A 239 -12.16 -10.16 11.70
N GLY A 240 -12.89 -11.08 11.05
CA GLY A 240 -12.80 -11.31 9.62
C GLY A 240 -11.72 -12.30 9.17
N THR A 241 -11.14 -13.08 10.06
CA THR A 241 -10.24 -14.19 9.73
C THR A 241 -11.05 -15.39 9.21
N LYS A 242 -11.37 -15.38 7.91
CA LYS A 242 -11.59 -16.64 7.19
C LYS A 242 -10.22 -17.09 6.71
N GLU A 243 -9.83 -18.28 7.16
CA GLU A 243 -8.61 -19.02 6.85
C GLU A 243 -7.31 -18.19 6.74
N LYS A 244 -6.41 -18.50 7.66
CA LYS A 244 -5.04 -18.02 7.65
C LYS A 244 -4.38 -18.47 6.35
N VAL A 245 -4.16 -17.59 5.40
CA VAL A 245 -3.02 -17.76 4.50
C VAL A 245 -1.80 -17.56 5.40
N ARG A 246 -1.40 -18.63 6.07
CA ARG A 246 -0.12 -18.68 6.77
C ARG A 246 0.93 -18.75 5.70
N PHE A 247 1.80 -17.76 5.62
CA PHE A 247 3.02 -17.81 4.81
C PHE A 247 3.96 -18.98 5.20
N ASN A 248 3.59 -19.78 6.19
CA ASN A 248 4.35 -20.93 6.69
C ASN A 248 4.26 -22.19 5.80
N ASN A 249 3.56 -22.17 4.69
CA ASN A 249 3.36 -23.37 3.82
C ASN A 249 4.15 -23.30 2.51
N TYR A 250 5.14 -22.42 2.38
CA TYR A 250 6.12 -22.49 1.30
C TYR A 250 7.48 -22.89 1.88
N VAL A 251 7.61 -24.17 2.22
CA VAL A 251 8.88 -24.88 2.39
C VAL A 251 9.04 -25.80 1.21
#